data_0e36b6096d926f146f699c8213bcdb65
#
_entry.id   0e36b6096d926f146f699c8213bcdb65
#
_cell.length_a   1.000
_cell.length_b   1.000
_cell.length_c   1.000
_cell.angle_alpha   90.00
_cell.angle_beta   90.00
_cell.angle_gamma   90.00
#
_symmetry.space_group_name_H-M   'P 1'
#
loop_
_entity.id
_entity.type
_entity.pdbx_description
1 polymer ?
#
loop_
_entity_poly.entity_id
_entity_poly.type
_entity_poly.pdbx_seq_one_letter_code
_entity_poly.pdbx_strand_id
1 'polypeptide(L)'
;MNIETLIASLTAEDETDRINAVEDLGYAGMSEAIAPLLARLAKEPSRKVRETIFTALERIDRPEVRVHMAMLLDSDDAFLRNQAVAVLQRKGAASATVLLSRMSDTDPDVRKFVLDTAAGISSPEVEPIFDAAIHDQDINVVIAALEYLGEQRKTRFRSEVEEIFLHAKEPMLVCAAFAALLQIGDAASWQCILRRYPTSAEVPGWQLGWWIRALGEFGAADEIQIFDEILRIHDGKVASDTIDALDRFQVRHGRLAITERFWSLLRGLIQDPMAAEDKLQLLRVVGGFSAPAAIADYLFSLFDQNDRLVKLGAIEGIKRLGRPELLARLQYWRSAEVDPEVAEAIGECENTP
;
A
#
# COMPACT_ATOMS: atom_id res chain seq x y z
N MET A 1 -43.92 -2.14 26.70
CA MET A 1 -44.41 -3.49 26.41
C MET A 1 -43.55 -4.46 27.21
N ASN A 2 -44.11 -5.56 27.76
CA ASN A 2 -43.32 -6.55 28.52
C ASN A 2 -42.39 -7.30 27.53
N ILE A 3 -41.17 -7.60 27.94
CA ILE A 3 -40.17 -8.31 27.10
C ILE A 3 -40.71 -9.68 26.62
N GLU A 4 -41.47 -10.40 27.43
CA GLU A 4 -42.10 -11.69 27.08
C GLU A 4 -43.05 -11.54 25.88
N THR A 5 -43.82 -10.46 25.84
CA THR A 5 -44.73 -10.15 24.72
C THR A 5 -43.95 -9.86 23.44
N LEU A 6 -42.85 -9.09 23.53
CA LEU A 6 -41.99 -8.80 22.37
C LEU A 6 -41.32 -10.06 21.82
N ILE A 7 -40.83 -10.94 22.71
CA ILE A 7 -40.26 -12.23 22.33
C ILE A 7 -41.27 -13.10 21.60
N ALA A 8 -42.54 -13.16 22.12
CA ALA A 8 -43.60 -13.90 21.45
C ALA A 8 -43.88 -13.35 20.04
N SER A 9 -43.86 -12.03 19.86
CA SER A 9 -44.09 -11.37 18.56
C SER A 9 -43.00 -11.64 17.52
N LEU A 10 -41.83 -12.15 17.90
CA LEU A 10 -40.80 -12.59 16.95
C LEU A 10 -41.28 -13.71 16.02
N THR A 11 -42.35 -14.41 16.37
CA THR A 11 -42.94 -15.50 15.56
C THR A 11 -44.24 -15.12 14.85
N ALA A 12 -44.61 -13.83 14.87
CA ALA A 12 -45.79 -13.33 14.17
C ALA A 12 -45.79 -13.68 12.67
N GLU A 13 -46.95 -13.94 12.10
CA GLU A 13 -47.07 -14.23 10.66
C GLU A 13 -46.69 -13.02 9.80
N ASP A 14 -47.13 -11.81 10.23
CA ASP A 14 -46.84 -10.57 9.53
C ASP A 14 -45.37 -10.18 9.69
N GLU A 15 -44.73 -9.81 8.58
CA GLU A 15 -43.32 -9.40 8.57
C GLU A 15 -43.09 -8.09 9.33
N THR A 16 -44.04 -7.16 9.23
CA THR A 16 -43.96 -5.85 9.92
C THR A 16 -44.01 -6.00 11.42
N ASP A 17 -44.87 -6.92 11.93
CA ASP A 17 -44.93 -7.20 13.35
C ASP A 17 -43.65 -7.80 13.87
N ARG A 18 -43.01 -8.68 13.09
CA ARG A 18 -41.68 -9.22 13.44
C ARG A 18 -40.61 -8.15 13.47
N ILE A 19 -40.61 -7.24 12.48
CA ILE A 19 -39.66 -6.11 12.42
C ILE A 19 -39.84 -5.24 13.68
N ASN A 20 -41.04 -4.82 13.96
CA ASN A 20 -41.35 -3.97 15.12
C ASN A 20 -40.91 -4.64 16.44
N ALA A 21 -41.19 -5.92 16.61
CA ALA A 21 -40.76 -6.68 17.78
C ALA A 21 -39.22 -6.73 17.93
N VAL A 22 -38.51 -6.93 16.82
CA VAL A 22 -37.05 -6.94 16.80
C VAL A 22 -36.50 -5.55 17.15
N GLU A 23 -37.05 -4.49 16.59
CA GLU A 23 -36.63 -3.11 16.86
C GLU A 23 -36.83 -2.76 18.36
N ASP A 24 -38.00 -3.05 18.90
CA ASP A 24 -38.33 -2.81 20.30
C ASP A 24 -37.41 -3.57 21.26
N LEU A 25 -37.08 -4.83 20.93
CA LEU A 25 -36.10 -5.62 21.70
C LEU A 25 -34.70 -5.02 21.64
N GLY A 26 -34.29 -4.53 20.45
CA GLY A 26 -33.02 -3.84 20.27
C GLY A 26 -32.94 -2.55 21.08
N TYR A 27 -34.02 -1.77 21.11
CA TYR A 27 -34.11 -0.53 21.93
C TYR A 27 -34.15 -0.82 23.45
N ALA A 28 -34.78 -1.90 23.84
CA ALA A 28 -34.82 -2.32 25.27
C ALA A 28 -33.39 -2.67 25.77
N GLY A 29 -32.49 -3.12 24.90
CA GLY A 29 -31.07 -3.38 25.21
C GLY A 29 -30.85 -4.49 26.27
N MET A 30 -31.85 -5.35 26.48
CA MET A 30 -31.82 -6.36 27.53
C MET A 30 -31.11 -7.63 27.06
N SER A 31 -30.30 -8.23 27.94
CA SER A 31 -29.57 -9.47 27.65
C SER A 31 -30.51 -10.66 27.33
N GLU A 32 -31.68 -10.67 27.91
CA GLU A 32 -32.71 -11.69 27.71
C GLU A 32 -33.24 -11.74 26.27
N ALA A 33 -33.07 -10.66 25.50
CA ALA A 33 -33.47 -10.61 24.11
C ALA A 33 -32.47 -11.33 23.17
N ILE A 34 -31.21 -11.52 23.57
CA ILE A 34 -30.12 -12.03 22.70
C ILE A 34 -30.46 -13.42 22.16
N ALA A 35 -30.74 -14.39 23.06
CA ALA A 35 -30.99 -15.76 22.65
C ALA A 35 -32.26 -15.91 21.77
N PRO A 36 -33.40 -15.24 22.05
CA PRO A 36 -34.58 -15.24 21.17
C PRO A 36 -34.28 -14.62 19.78
N LEU A 37 -33.54 -13.51 19.71
CA LEU A 37 -33.16 -12.89 18.46
C LEU A 37 -32.27 -13.81 17.60
N LEU A 38 -31.28 -14.46 18.20
CA LEU A 38 -30.42 -15.44 17.51
C LEU A 38 -31.20 -16.66 17.05
N ALA A 39 -32.12 -17.18 17.88
CA ALA A 39 -32.99 -18.30 17.51
C ALA A 39 -33.92 -17.94 16.34
N ARG A 40 -34.40 -16.69 16.28
CA ARG A 40 -35.17 -16.18 15.15
C ARG A 40 -34.28 -16.02 13.90
N LEU A 41 -33.12 -15.46 14.02
CA LEU A 41 -32.17 -15.27 12.90
C LEU A 41 -31.91 -16.58 12.14
N ALA A 42 -31.75 -17.68 12.86
CA ALA A 42 -31.49 -18.99 12.28
C ALA A 42 -32.67 -19.55 11.44
N LYS A 43 -33.89 -19.05 11.61
CA LYS A 43 -35.10 -19.54 10.96
C LYS A 43 -35.85 -18.51 10.12
N GLU A 44 -35.34 -17.25 10.13
CA GLU A 44 -36.02 -16.14 9.50
C GLU A 44 -35.83 -16.15 7.97
N PRO A 45 -36.90 -16.28 7.16
CA PRO A 45 -36.83 -16.26 5.71
C PRO A 45 -36.68 -14.86 5.14
N SER A 46 -37.19 -13.82 5.84
CA SER A 46 -37.13 -12.45 5.35
C SER A 46 -35.75 -11.86 5.59
N ARG A 47 -35.12 -11.43 4.50
CA ARG A 47 -33.84 -10.72 4.55
C ARG A 47 -33.94 -9.45 5.38
N LYS A 48 -35.03 -8.71 5.25
CA LYS A 48 -35.26 -7.45 5.98
C LYS A 48 -35.32 -7.66 7.49
N VAL A 49 -36.04 -8.70 7.94
CA VAL A 49 -36.08 -9.06 9.38
C VAL A 49 -34.69 -9.49 9.85
N ARG A 50 -33.95 -10.28 9.04
CA ARG A 50 -32.57 -10.69 9.39
C ARG A 50 -31.66 -9.47 9.57
N GLU A 51 -31.71 -8.48 8.66
CA GLU A 51 -30.96 -7.22 8.76
C GLU A 51 -31.34 -6.43 10.03
N THR A 52 -32.64 -6.37 10.36
CA THR A 52 -33.12 -5.72 11.58
C THR A 52 -32.63 -6.43 12.84
N ILE A 53 -32.57 -7.78 12.83
CA ILE A 53 -32.03 -8.57 13.96
C ILE A 53 -30.54 -8.21 14.19
N PHE A 54 -29.73 -8.12 13.15
CA PHE A 54 -28.31 -7.70 13.31
C PHE A 54 -28.22 -6.29 13.90
N THR A 55 -29.07 -5.37 13.44
CA THR A 55 -29.13 -4.01 13.98
C THR A 55 -29.54 -3.99 15.46
N ALA A 56 -30.50 -4.84 15.84
CA ALA A 56 -30.93 -4.97 17.25
C ALA A 56 -29.81 -5.57 18.12
N LEU A 57 -29.15 -6.63 17.65
CA LEU A 57 -28.01 -7.25 18.34
C LEU A 57 -26.83 -6.29 18.47
N GLU A 58 -26.60 -5.46 17.46
CA GLU A 58 -25.57 -4.41 17.53
C GLU A 58 -25.87 -3.38 18.62
N ARG A 59 -27.12 -2.96 18.78
CA ARG A 59 -27.53 -2.02 19.85
C ARG A 59 -27.38 -2.63 21.26
N ILE A 60 -27.57 -3.94 21.37
CA ILE A 60 -27.38 -4.66 22.64
C ILE A 60 -25.88 -4.80 22.89
N ASP A 61 -25.29 -3.89 23.69
CA ASP A 61 -23.83 -3.89 23.95
C ASP A 61 -23.48 -4.88 25.08
N ARG A 62 -23.43 -6.16 24.72
CA ARG A 62 -23.10 -7.26 25.63
C ARG A 62 -22.03 -8.17 25.05
N PRO A 63 -21.13 -8.74 25.89
CA PRO A 63 -20.11 -9.68 25.45
C PRO A 63 -20.65 -10.87 24.65
N GLU A 64 -21.81 -11.37 25.05
CA GLU A 64 -22.50 -12.51 24.44
C GLU A 64 -22.83 -12.28 22.97
N VAL A 65 -23.18 -11.05 22.59
CA VAL A 65 -23.41 -10.70 21.19
C VAL A 65 -22.12 -10.88 20.37
N ARG A 66 -20.99 -10.37 20.87
CA ARG A 66 -19.70 -10.49 20.16
C ARG A 66 -19.25 -11.93 20.01
N VAL A 67 -19.49 -12.77 21.05
CA VAL A 67 -19.21 -14.21 20.98
C VAL A 67 -20.02 -14.87 19.86
N HIS A 68 -21.31 -14.60 19.76
CA HIS A 68 -22.16 -15.18 18.73
C HIS A 68 -21.79 -14.63 17.32
N MET A 69 -21.46 -13.35 17.21
CA MET A 69 -20.98 -12.80 15.94
C MET A 69 -19.68 -13.48 15.50
N ALA A 70 -18.75 -13.71 16.41
CA ALA A 70 -17.51 -14.43 16.10
C ALA A 70 -17.75 -15.90 15.69
N MET A 71 -18.78 -16.55 16.22
CA MET A 71 -19.20 -17.89 15.76
C MET A 71 -19.76 -17.87 14.34
N LEU A 72 -20.46 -16.79 13.94
CA LEU A 72 -21.01 -16.66 12.59
C LEU A 72 -19.94 -16.44 11.49
N LEU A 73 -18.69 -16.22 11.85
CA LEU A 73 -17.57 -16.17 10.88
C LEU A 73 -17.33 -17.53 10.21
N ASP A 74 -17.80 -18.62 10.83
CA ASP A 74 -17.78 -20.00 10.32
C ASP A 74 -19.04 -20.37 9.51
N SER A 75 -19.95 -19.45 9.27
CA SER A 75 -21.22 -19.74 8.60
C SER A 75 -21.04 -19.94 7.10
N ASP A 76 -21.68 -20.96 6.51
CA ASP A 76 -21.77 -21.14 5.06
C ASP A 76 -22.56 -20.02 4.37
N ASP A 77 -23.46 -19.35 5.10
CA ASP A 77 -24.24 -18.22 4.59
C ASP A 77 -23.38 -16.93 4.57
N ALA A 78 -22.93 -16.53 3.40
CA ALA A 78 -22.12 -15.32 3.20
C ALA A 78 -22.81 -14.04 3.74
N PHE A 79 -24.16 -13.98 3.76
CA PHE A 79 -24.87 -12.85 4.35
C PHE A 79 -24.64 -12.80 5.86
N LEU A 80 -24.74 -13.94 6.55
CA LEU A 80 -24.52 -14.01 8.00
C LEU A 80 -23.07 -13.66 8.35
N ARG A 81 -22.09 -14.21 7.60
CA ARG A 81 -20.66 -13.85 7.80
C ARG A 81 -20.44 -12.35 7.66
N ASN A 82 -20.90 -11.75 6.55
CA ASN A 82 -20.66 -10.34 6.28
C ASN A 82 -21.32 -9.43 7.31
N GLN A 83 -22.52 -9.77 7.79
CA GLN A 83 -23.18 -9.02 8.85
C GLN A 83 -22.44 -9.16 10.19
N ALA A 84 -21.97 -10.35 10.51
CA ALA A 84 -21.18 -10.60 11.72
C ALA A 84 -19.86 -9.79 11.70
N VAL A 85 -19.13 -9.78 10.58
CA VAL A 85 -17.94 -8.95 10.37
C VAL A 85 -18.28 -7.48 10.63
N ALA A 86 -19.34 -6.97 10.01
CA ALA A 86 -19.74 -5.56 10.16
C ALA A 86 -20.09 -5.20 11.63
N VAL A 87 -20.78 -6.07 12.35
CA VAL A 87 -21.09 -5.85 13.77
C VAL A 87 -19.81 -5.85 14.60
N LEU A 88 -18.93 -6.83 14.42
CA LEU A 88 -17.66 -6.92 15.16
C LEU A 88 -16.76 -5.71 14.90
N GLN A 89 -16.66 -5.25 13.66
CA GLN A 89 -15.89 -4.05 13.30
C GLN A 89 -16.46 -2.79 13.96
N ARG A 90 -17.78 -2.62 13.96
CA ARG A 90 -18.43 -1.47 14.62
C ARG A 90 -18.28 -1.51 16.15
N LYS A 91 -18.20 -2.69 16.76
CA LYS A 91 -17.87 -2.86 18.20
C LYS A 91 -16.39 -2.55 18.50
N GLY A 92 -15.56 -2.47 17.49
CA GLY A 92 -14.16 -2.01 17.61
C GLY A 92 -13.34 -2.84 18.59
N ALA A 93 -12.55 -2.16 19.43
CA ALA A 93 -11.67 -2.77 20.42
C ALA A 93 -12.35 -3.83 21.31
N ALA A 94 -13.63 -3.67 21.63
CA ALA A 94 -14.36 -4.64 22.44
C ALA A 94 -14.49 -6.04 21.80
N SER A 95 -14.26 -6.14 20.47
CA SER A 95 -14.26 -7.42 19.74
C SER A 95 -12.92 -8.14 19.78
N ALA A 96 -11.83 -7.47 20.16
CA ALA A 96 -10.47 -8.01 20.04
C ALA A 96 -10.27 -9.35 20.74
N THR A 97 -10.73 -9.46 21.98
CA THR A 97 -10.57 -10.70 22.77
C THR A 97 -11.27 -11.90 22.15
N VAL A 98 -12.51 -11.72 21.67
CA VAL A 98 -13.26 -12.82 21.06
C VAL A 98 -12.69 -13.18 19.68
N LEU A 99 -12.24 -12.20 18.90
CA LEU A 99 -11.55 -12.44 17.63
C LEU A 99 -10.24 -13.19 17.86
N LEU A 100 -9.42 -12.75 18.81
CA LEU A 100 -8.16 -13.43 19.12
C LEU A 100 -8.39 -14.90 19.51
N SER A 101 -9.44 -15.20 20.29
CA SER A 101 -9.77 -16.60 20.65
C SER A 101 -10.08 -17.47 19.43
N ARG A 102 -10.58 -16.89 18.34
CA ARG A 102 -10.88 -17.59 17.09
C ARG A 102 -9.65 -17.81 16.19
N MET A 103 -8.52 -17.18 16.47
CA MET A 103 -7.25 -17.48 15.79
C MET A 103 -6.72 -18.88 16.06
N SER A 104 -7.27 -19.60 17.04
CA SER A 104 -6.99 -21.03 17.27
C SER A 104 -7.96 -21.99 16.58
N ASP A 105 -8.83 -21.50 15.71
CA ASP A 105 -9.76 -22.33 14.95
C ASP A 105 -9.00 -23.32 14.05
N THR A 106 -9.56 -24.50 13.86
CA THR A 106 -8.95 -25.53 13.00
C THR A 106 -9.04 -25.17 11.51
N ASP A 107 -10.08 -24.42 11.11
CA ASP A 107 -10.30 -23.99 9.74
C ASP A 107 -9.48 -22.72 9.44
N PRO A 108 -8.55 -22.74 8.47
CA PRO A 108 -7.78 -21.56 8.06
C PRO A 108 -8.66 -20.44 7.47
N ASP A 109 -9.78 -20.78 6.83
CA ASP A 109 -10.70 -19.76 6.29
C ASP A 109 -11.35 -18.96 7.41
N VAL A 110 -11.71 -19.60 8.53
CA VAL A 110 -12.22 -18.91 9.72
C VAL A 110 -11.14 -17.98 10.29
N ARG A 111 -9.89 -18.45 10.43
CA ARG A 111 -8.79 -17.61 10.93
C ARG A 111 -8.53 -16.41 10.00
N LYS A 112 -8.67 -16.61 8.68
CA LYS A 112 -8.59 -15.52 7.71
C LYS A 112 -9.74 -14.52 7.86
N PHE A 113 -10.99 -14.96 8.04
CA PHE A 113 -12.13 -14.05 8.31
C PHE A 113 -11.95 -13.27 9.62
N VAL A 114 -11.34 -13.89 10.62
CA VAL A 114 -10.97 -13.20 11.88
C VAL A 114 -9.97 -12.08 11.60
N LEU A 115 -8.92 -12.37 10.85
CA LEU A 115 -7.91 -11.38 10.45
C LEU A 115 -8.52 -10.26 9.60
N ASP A 116 -9.34 -10.58 8.59
CA ASP A 116 -10.06 -9.62 7.75
C ASP A 116 -10.95 -8.70 8.60
N THR A 117 -11.60 -9.28 9.64
CA THR A 117 -12.41 -8.51 10.58
C THR A 117 -11.56 -7.56 11.43
N ALA A 118 -10.43 -8.05 11.94
CA ALA A 118 -9.50 -7.28 12.76
C ALA A 118 -8.85 -6.14 11.96
N ALA A 119 -8.56 -6.37 10.69
CA ALA A 119 -7.99 -5.36 9.80
C ALA A 119 -8.91 -4.13 9.61
N GLY A 120 -10.22 -4.30 9.74
CA GLY A 120 -11.19 -3.20 9.72
C GLY A 120 -11.35 -2.46 11.06
N ILE A 121 -10.61 -2.85 12.11
CA ILE A 121 -10.70 -2.23 13.44
C ILE A 121 -9.45 -1.38 13.72
N SER A 122 -9.65 -0.06 13.79
CA SER A 122 -8.56 0.88 14.10
C SER A 122 -8.31 0.95 15.61
N SER A 123 -7.66 -0.07 16.17
CA SER A 123 -7.36 -0.15 17.60
C SER A 123 -6.13 -1.02 17.86
N PRO A 124 -5.26 -0.67 18.84
CA PRO A 124 -4.10 -1.48 19.20
C PRO A 124 -4.48 -2.84 19.82
N GLU A 125 -5.68 -2.98 20.38
CA GLU A 125 -6.15 -4.22 21.00
C GLU A 125 -6.28 -5.38 20.01
N VAL A 126 -6.36 -5.11 18.69
CA VAL A 126 -6.38 -6.16 17.67
C VAL A 126 -4.98 -6.59 17.20
N GLU A 127 -3.93 -5.91 17.61
CA GLU A 127 -2.55 -6.26 17.19
C GLU A 127 -2.15 -7.71 17.52
N PRO A 128 -2.54 -8.32 18.66
CA PRO A 128 -2.27 -9.73 18.91
C PRO A 128 -2.86 -10.69 17.86
N ILE A 129 -3.87 -10.27 17.10
CA ILE A 129 -4.45 -11.07 16.02
C ILE A 129 -3.48 -11.10 14.83
N PHE A 130 -2.86 -9.97 14.50
CA PHE A 130 -1.80 -9.91 13.48
C PHE A 130 -0.55 -10.68 13.90
N ASP A 131 -0.18 -10.62 15.20
CA ASP A 131 0.91 -11.44 15.75
C ASP A 131 0.62 -12.95 15.56
N ALA A 132 -0.61 -13.39 15.80
CA ALA A 132 -1.00 -14.77 15.58
C ALA A 132 -1.03 -15.14 14.09
N ALA A 133 -1.55 -14.26 13.25
CA ALA A 133 -1.71 -14.49 11.81
C ALA A 133 -0.39 -14.57 11.05
N ILE A 134 0.60 -13.75 11.41
CA ILE A 134 1.92 -13.76 10.73
C ILE A 134 2.71 -15.04 11.05
N HIS A 135 2.35 -15.76 12.13
CA HIS A 135 2.94 -17.04 12.53
C HIS A 135 2.00 -18.23 12.29
N ASP A 136 0.95 -18.04 11.49
CA ASP A 136 -0.01 -19.09 11.19
C ASP A 136 0.64 -20.26 10.41
N GLN A 137 0.11 -21.46 10.63
CA GLN A 137 0.55 -22.64 9.88
C GLN A 137 0.06 -22.67 8.42
N ASP A 138 -1.01 -21.94 8.11
CA ASP A 138 -1.54 -21.83 6.75
C ASP A 138 -0.96 -20.60 6.05
N ILE A 139 -0.37 -20.87 4.90
CA ILE A 139 0.34 -19.85 4.10
C ILE A 139 -0.59 -18.70 3.63
N ASN A 140 -1.88 -18.98 3.39
CA ASN A 140 -2.80 -17.95 2.91
C ASN A 140 -3.17 -16.98 4.03
N VAL A 141 -3.21 -17.45 5.29
CA VAL A 141 -3.38 -16.58 6.46
C VAL A 141 -2.17 -15.68 6.64
N VAL A 142 -0.95 -16.23 6.50
CA VAL A 142 0.29 -15.44 6.58
C VAL A 142 0.38 -14.41 5.46
N ILE A 143 0.03 -14.77 4.22
CA ILE A 143 0.01 -13.85 3.09
C ILE A 143 -0.97 -12.69 3.36
N ALA A 144 -2.20 -13.00 3.81
CA ALA A 144 -3.17 -11.96 4.15
C ALA A 144 -2.68 -11.05 5.29
N ALA A 145 -1.98 -11.62 6.29
CA ALA A 145 -1.37 -10.82 7.35
C ALA A 145 -0.32 -9.85 6.79
N LEU A 146 0.58 -10.32 5.94
CA LEU A 146 1.61 -9.49 5.30
C LEU A 146 1.01 -8.35 4.47
N GLU A 147 -0.06 -8.63 3.72
CA GLU A 147 -0.79 -7.63 2.94
C GLU A 147 -1.34 -6.52 3.85
N TYR A 148 -2.08 -6.87 4.90
CA TYR A 148 -2.62 -5.89 5.85
C TYR A 148 -1.54 -5.14 6.63
N LEU A 149 -0.45 -5.81 7.01
CA LEU A 149 0.67 -5.16 7.71
C LEU A 149 1.33 -4.08 6.83
N GLY A 150 1.49 -4.37 5.54
CA GLY A 150 1.98 -3.41 4.56
C GLY A 150 1.00 -2.25 4.34
N GLU A 151 -0.26 -2.55 3.99
CA GLU A 151 -1.30 -1.55 3.71
C GLU A 151 -1.53 -0.58 4.87
N GLN A 152 -1.55 -1.11 6.10
CA GLN A 152 -1.75 -0.32 7.31
C GLN A 152 -0.46 0.27 7.88
N ARG A 153 0.68 0.07 7.19
CA ARG A 153 2.00 0.57 7.58
C ARG A 153 2.39 0.23 9.02
N LYS A 154 2.13 -1.02 9.42
CA LYS A 154 2.42 -1.51 10.77
C LYS A 154 3.91 -1.82 10.96
N THR A 155 4.72 -0.77 11.09
CA THR A 155 6.20 -0.84 11.15
C THR A 155 6.74 -1.68 12.32
N ARG A 156 5.96 -1.90 13.38
CA ARG A 156 6.38 -2.74 14.51
C ARG A 156 6.63 -4.20 14.09
N PHE A 157 5.98 -4.68 13.00
CA PHE A 157 6.12 -6.05 12.50
C PHE A 157 7.25 -6.23 11.48
N ARG A 158 8.05 -5.19 11.26
CA ARG A 158 9.10 -5.21 10.25
C ARG A 158 10.07 -6.37 10.41
N SER A 159 10.51 -6.67 11.62
CA SER A 159 11.47 -7.75 11.88
C SER A 159 10.92 -9.12 11.50
N GLU A 160 9.65 -9.38 11.82
CA GLU A 160 8.97 -10.63 11.46
C GLU A 160 8.79 -10.75 9.93
N VAL A 161 8.46 -9.64 9.26
CA VAL A 161 8.35 -9.59 7.79
C VAL A 161 9.72 -9.84 7.14
N GLU A 162 10.80 -9.27 7.67
CA GLU A 162 12.17 -9.50 7.22
C GLU A 162 12.59 -10.97 7.37
N GLU A 163 12.26 -11.61 8.50
CA GLU A 163 12.53 -13.04 8.72
C GLU A 163 11.77 -13.93 7.72
N ILE A 164 10.49 -13.62 7.48
CA ILE A 164 9.71 -14.33 6.46
C ILE A 164 10.33 -14.13 5.08
N PHE A 165 10.65 -12.88 4.72
CA PHE A 165 11.28 -12.57 3.43
C PHE A 165 12.58 -13.34 3.22
N LEU A 166 13.43 -13.47 4.25
CA LEU A 166 14.72 -14.15 4.14
C LEU A 166 14.58 -15.67 3.99
N HIS A 167 13.64 -16.28 4.68
CA HIS A 167 13.59 -17.74 4.86
C HIS A 167 12.48 -18.44 4.08
N ALA A 168 11.47 -17.71 3.60
CA ALA A 168 10.38 -18.28 2.82
C ALA A 168 10.91 -18.92 1.52
N LYS A 169 10.37 -20.10 1.20
CA LYS A 169 10.66 -20.83 -0.05
C LYS A 169 9.54 -20.66 -1.07
N GLU A 170 8.32 -20.47 -0.59
CA GLU A 170 7.14 -20.33 -1.42
C GLU A 170 7.13 -18.95 -2.12
N PRO A 171 7.08 -18.90 -3.46
CA PRO A 171 7.19 -17.64 -4.21
C PRO A 171 6.15 -16.60 -3.79
N MET A 172 4.91 -17.01 -3.55
CA MET A 172 3.82 -16.10 -3.16
C MET A 172 4.10 -15.44 -1.80
N LEU A 173 4.65 -16.20 -0.85
CA LEU A 173 5.01 -15.68 0.46
C LEU A 173 6.17 -14.69 0.39
N VAL A 174 7.18 -14.98 -0.46
CA VAL A 174 8.28 -14.03 -0.73
C VAL A 174 7.76 -12.74 -1.34
N CYS A 175 6.81 -12.84 -2.28
CA CYS A 175 6.16 -11.65 -2.88
C CYS A 175 5.45 -10.81 -1.83
N ALA A 176 4.59 -11.45 -1.03
CA ALA A 176 3.80 -10.74 -0.01
C ALA A 176 4.73 -10.05 1.01
N ALA A 177 5.76 -10.75 1.47
CA ALA A 177 6.76 -10.18 2.37
C ALA A 177 7.53 -9.01 1.74
N PHE A 178 7.95 -9.15 0.46
CA PHE A 178 8.63 -8.06 -0.22
C PHE A 178 7.72 -6.84 -0.43
N ALA A 179 6.47 -7.06 -0.84
CA ALA A 179 5.48 -5.98 -0.98
C ALA A 179 5.24 -5.26 0.35
N ALA A 180 5.13 -6.01 1.46
CA ALA A 180 5.02 -5.45 2.80
C ALA A 180 6.27 -4.62 3.17
N LEU A 181 7.49 -5.15 2.93
CA LEU A 181 8.74 -4.43 3.20
C LEU A 181 8.83 -3.10 2.44
N LEU A 182 8.33 -3.03 1.21
CA LEU A 182 8.28 -1.77 0.45
C LEU A 182 7.38 -0.69 1.11
N GLN A 183 6.47 -1.09 2.01
CA GLN A 183 5.56 -0.19 2.71
C GLN A 183 6.03 0.17 4.13
N ILE A 184 6.66 -0.79 4.84
CA ILE A 184 7.04 -0.65 6.25
C ILE A 184 8.55 -0.69 6.51
N GLY A 185 9.36 -0.92 5.47
CA GLY A 185 10.81 -1.07 5.57
C GLY A 185 11.56 0.22 5.78
N ASP A 186 12.85 0.07 6.03
CA ASP A 186 13.83 1.14 6.17
C ASP A 186 15.22 0.69 5.65
N ALA A 187 16.27 1.43 6.00
CA ALA A 187 17.65 1.09 5.62
C ALA A 187 18.11 -0.29 6.11
N ALA A 188 17.58 -0.79 7.24
CA ALA A 188 17.90 -2.14 7.71
C ALA A 188 17.22 -3.19 6.84
N SER A 189 15.99 -2.92 6.37
CA SER A 189 15.29 -3.78 5.42
C SER A 189 16.01 -3.87 4.08
N TRP A 190 16.69 -2.80 3.62
CA TRP A 190 17.55 -2.86 2.45
C TRP A 190 18.70 -3.86 2.63
N GLN A 191 19.35 -3.85 3.79
CA GLN A 191 20.37 -4.84 4.09
C GLN A 191 19.83 -6.27 4.17
N CYS A 192 18.59 -6.43 4.61
CA CYS A 192 17.87 -7.70 4.56
C CYS A 192 17.63 -8.16 3.11
N ILE A 193 17.19 -7.25 2.24
CA ILE A 193 16.97 -7.52 0.81
C ILE A 193 18.28 -7.93 0.13
N LEU A 194 19.40 -7.24 0.41
CA LEU A 194 20.71 -7.59 -0.12
C LEU A 194 21.23 -8.94 0.38
N ARG A 195 20.88 -9.38 1.59
CA ARG A 195 21.23 -10.73 2.05
C ARG A 195 20.56 -11.84 1.23
N ARG A 196 19.33 -11.61 0.76
CA ARG A 196 18.63 -12.54 -0.11
C ARG A 196 19.03 -12.43 -1.57
N TYR A 197 19.18 -11.20 -2.06
CA TYR A 197 19.52 -10.86 -3.45
C TYR A 197 20.66 -9.84 -3.46
N PRO A 198 21.92 -10.29 -3.37
CA PRO A 198 23.10 -9.41 -3.30
C PRO A 198 23.26 -8.47 -4.49
N THR A 199 22.81 -8.88 -5.68
CA THR A 199 22.91 -8.12 -6.92
C THR A 199 21.59 -8.18 -7.70
N SER A 200 21.35 -7.21 -8.57
CA SER A 200 20.18 -7.19 -9.45
C SER A 200 20.11 -8.40 -10.39
N ALA A 201 21.26 -9.02 -10.72
CA ALA A 201 21.33 -10.21 -11.58
C ALA A 201 20.78 -11.47 -10.92
N GLU A 202 20.74 -11.52 -9.58
CA GLU A 202 20.25 -12.66 -8.80
C GLU A 202 18.76 -12.56 -8.50
N VAL A 203 18.16 -11.39 -8.76
CA VAL A 203 16.73 -11.16 -8.51
C VAL A 203 15.90 -11.84 -9.60
N PRO A 204 14.86 -12.61 -9.25
CA PRO A 204 13.91 -13.09 -10.24
C PRO A 204 13.30 -11.92 -11.04
N GLY A 205 13.20 -12.07 -12.39
CA GLY A 205 12.81 -10.97 -13.27
C GLY A 205 11.51 -10.25 -12.88
N TRP A 206 10.54 -10.99 -12.33
CA TRP A 206 9.27 -10.45 -11.87
C TRP A 206 9.34 -9.70 -10.51
N GLN A 207 10.47 -9.80 -9.77
CA GLN A 207 10.73 -9.03 -8.55
C GLN A 207 11.72 -7.89 -8.78
N LEU A 208 12.32 -7.80 -9.96
CA LEU A 208 13.41 -6.88 -10.21
C LEU A 208 12.98 -5.41 -10.03
N GLY A 209 11.80 -5.03 -10.52
CA GLY A 209 11.25 -3.68 -10.31
C GLY A 209 11.08 -3.33 -8.82
N TRP A 210 10.67 -4.30 -8.00
CA TRP A 210 10.58 -4.10 -6.54
C TRP A 210 11.94 -3.92 -5.87
N TRP A 211 12.94 -4.70 -6.32
CA TRP A 211 14.31 -4.57 -5.82
C TRP A 211 14.91 -3.20 -6.17
N ILE A 212 14.72 -2.75 -7.41
CA ILE A 212 15.14 -1.41 -7.88
C ILE A 212 14.43 -0.32 -7.06
N ARG A 213 13.13 -0.46 -6.84
CA ARG A 213 12.37 0.46 -6.00
C ARG A 213 12.88 0.48 -4.56
N ALA A 214 13.20 -0.68 -3.97
CA ALA A 214 13.77 -0.76 -2.63
C ALA A 214 15.11 -0.04 -2.51
N LEU A 215 15.97 -0.14 -3.52
CA LEU A 215 17.20 0.66 -3.60
C LEU A 215 16.89 2.17 -3.56
N GLY A 216 15.91 2.62 -4.35
CA GLY A 216 15.47 4.01 -4.37
C GLY A 216 14.93 4.50 -3.03
N GLU A 217 14.16 3.67 -2.33
CA GLU A 217 13.50 4.02 -1.06
C GLU A 217 14.42 3.87 0.16
N PHE A 218 15.36 2.92 0.16
CA PHE A 218 16.08 2.51 1.37
C PHE A 218 17.61 2.52 1.21
N GLY A 219 18.15 2.51 -0.01
CA GLY A 219 19.59 2.44 -0.28
C GLY A 219 20.38 3.61 0.33
N ALA A 220 21.64 3.40 0.67
CA ALA A 220 22.53 4.41 1.19
C ALA A 220 23.13 5.29 0.07
N ALA A 221 23.52 6.51 0.37
CA ALA A 221 23.99 7.49 -0.64
C ALA A 221 25.18 7.00 -1.47
N ASP A 222 26.08 6.22 -0.91
CA ASP A 222 27.25 5.62 -1.57
C ASP A 222 26.90 4.46 -2.51
N GLU A 223 25.66 3.97 -2.45
CA GLU A 223 25.15 2.91 -3.33
C GLU A 223 24.62 3.43 -4.67
N ILE A 224 24.77 4.72 -4.96
CA ILE A 224 24.37 5.35 -6.24
C ILE A 224 24.94 4.60 -7.47
N GLN A 225 26.10 4.00 -7.36
CA GLN A 225 26.74 3.24 -8.43
C GLN A 225 25.99 1.94 -8.79
N ILE A 226 25.12 1.43 -7.92
CA ILE A 226 24.31 0.24 -8.21
C ILE A 226 23.35 0.52 -9.38
N PHE A 227 22.85 1.74 -9.51
CA PHE A 227 22.01 2.14 -10.65
C PHE A 227 22.75 2.04 -12.00
N ASP A 228 24.06 2.41 -12.04
CA ASP A 228 24.91 2.20 -13.23
C ASP A 228 25.00 0.70 -13.60
N GLU A 229 25.16 -0.15 -12.59
CA GLU A 229 25.20 -1.61 -12.79
C GLU A 229 23.87 -2.17 -13.29
N ILE A 230 22.74 -1.74 -12.72
CA ILE A 230 21.40 -2.15 -13.14
C ILE A 230 21.18 -1.85 -14.62
N LEU A 231 21.42 -0.60 -15.05
CA LEU A 231 21.20 -0.18 -16.44
C LEU A 231 22.07 -0.96 -17.41
N ARG A 232 23.30 -1.29 -17.01
CA ARG A 232 24.24 -2.05 -17.82
C ARG A 232 23.89 -3.53 -17.92
N ILE A 233 23.51 -4.17 -16.79
CA ILE A 233 23.22 -5.60 -16.74
C ILE A 233 21.93 -5.92 -17.49
N HIS A 234 20.92 -5.08 -17.35
CA HIS A 234 19.58 -5.31 -17.89
C HIS A 234 19.30 -4.63 -19.24
N ASP A 235 20.36 -4.04 -19.86
CA ASP A 235 20.33 -3.49 -21.22
C ASP A 235 19.13 -2.54 -21.44
N GLY A 236 18.90 -1.61 -20.50
CA GLY A 236 17.83 -0.62 -20.54
C GLY A 236 16.41 -1.14 -20.35
N LYS A 237 16.19 -2.47 -20.25
CA LYS A 237 14.84 -3.05 -20.09
C LYS A 237 14.09 -2.61 -18.80
N VAL A 238 14.84 -2.14 -17.82
CA VAL A 238 14.34 -1.64 -16.53
C VAL A 238 14.54 -0.14 -16.38
N ALA A 239 14.65 0.58 -17.52
CA ALA A 239 14.96 2.01 -17.50
C ALA A 239 13.91 2.81 -16.72
N SER A 240 12.61 2.57 -16.96
CA SER A 240 11.50 3.24 -16.25
C SER A 240 11.60 3.06 -14.74
N ASP A 241 11.67 1.81 -14.26
CA ASP A 241 11.81 1.50 -12.83
C ASP A 241 13.04 2.15 -12.21
N THR A 242 14.15 2.18 -12.99
CA THR A 242 15.42 2.76 -12.54
C THR A 242 15.36 4.28 -12.45
N ILE A 243 14.70 4.95 -13.40
CA ILE A 243 14.48 6.40 -13.38
C ILE A 243 13.63 6.80 -12.17
N ASP A 244 12.54 6.09 -11.92
CA ASP A 244 11.67 6.31 -10.76
C ASP A 244 12.44 6.14 -9.45
N ALA A 245 13.22 5.07 -9.33
CA ALA A 245 14.01 4.80 -8.16
C ALA A 245 15.11 5.84 -7.94
N LEU A 246 15.78 6.29 -9.01
CA LEU A 246 16.77 7.38 -8.96
C LEU A 246 16.17 8.70 -8.48
N ASP A 247 14.96 9.04 -8.93
CA ASP A 247 14.29 10.26 -8.46
C ASP A 247 14.01 10.21 -6.96
N ARG A 248 13.48 9.08 -6.45
CA ARG A 248 13.27 8.83 -5.02
C ARG A 248 14.57 8.88 -4.22
N PHE A 249 15.61 8.26 -4.76
CA PHE A 249 16.93 8.24 -4.15
C PHE A 249 17.51 9.67 -4.02
N GLN A 250 17.37 10.49 -5.05
CA GLN A 250 17.81 11.89 -5.02
C GLN A 250 16.97 12.77 -4.08
N VAL A 251 15.67 12.50 -3.94
CA VAL A 251 14.81 13.20 -2.96
C VAL A 251 15.33 12.97 -1.53
N ARG A 252 15.81 11.76 -1.24
CA ARG A 252 16.33 11.42 0.09
C ARG A 252 17.74 11.93 0.35
N HIS A 253 18.62 11.85 -0.63
CA HIS A 253 20.06 12.11 -0.46
C HIS A 253 20.53 13.45 -1.02
N GLY A 254 19.65 14.16 -1.71
CA GLY A 254 20.02 15.40 -2.37
C GLY A 254 20.90 15.17 -3.60
N ARG A 255 21.80 16.09 -3.85
CA ARG A 255 22.69 16.03 -5.01
C ARG A 255 23.82 15.06 -4.81
N LEU A 256 23.94 14.12 -5.72
CA LEU A 256 24.95 13.06 -5.70
C LEU A 256 25.92 13.20 -6.86
N ALA A 257 27.18 12.88 -6.61
CA ALA A 257 28.19 12.78 -7.68
C ALA A 257 28.03 11.45 -8.42
N ILE A 258 28.13 11.48 -9.74
CA ILE A 258 28.12 10.28 -10.59
C ILE A 258 29.41 10.20 -11.39
N THR A 259 29.76 8.99 -11.81
CA THR A 259 30.93 8.74 -12.69
C THR A 259 30.64 9.18 -14.11
N GLU A 260 31.67 9.48 -14.88
CA GLU A 260 31.57 9.76 -16.33
C GLU A 260 30.91 8.60 -17.09
N ARG A 261 31.16 7.37 -16.67
CA ARG A 261 30.54 6.18 -17.24
C ARG A 261 29.01 6.19 -17.01
N PHE A 262 28.59 6.45 -15.80
CA PHE A 262 27.15 6.50 -15.47
C PHE A 262 26.47 7.65 -16.22
N TRP A 263 27.13 8.82 -16.29
CA TRP A 263 26.64 9.94 -17.09
C TRP A 263 26.48 9.55 -18.56
N SER A 264 27.46 8.85 -19.13
CA SER A 264 27.40 8.38 -20.53
C SER A 264 26.23 7.44 -20.78
N LEU A 265 25.91 6.54 -19.84
CA LEU A 265 24.75 5.65 -19.93
C LEU A 265 23.42 6.42 -19.88
N LEU A 266 23.26 7.35 -18.94
CA LEU A 266 22.04 8.17 -18.84
C LEU A 266 21.83 9.01 -20.10
N ARG A 267 22.91 9.57 -20.66
CA ARG A 267 22.88 10.33 -21.93
C ARG A 267 22.49 9.44 -23.12
N GLY A 268 22.94 8.18 -23.13
CA GLY A 268 22.53 7.21 -24.15
C GLY A 268 21.02 6.93 -24.05
N LEU A 269 20.49 6.68 -22.86
CA LEU A 269 19.05 6.47 -22.64
C LEU A 269 18.19 7.65 -23.10
N ILE A 270 18.65 8.91 -22.94
CA ILE A 270 17.91 10.08 -23.43
C ILE A 270 17.79 10.06 -24.96
N GLN A 271 18.78 9.52 -25.66
CA GLN A 271 18.80 9.43 -27.12
C GLN A 271 18.00 8.24 -27.65
N ASP A 272 17.82 7.19 -26.84
CA ASP A 272 17.08 5.99 -27.20
C ASP A 272 15.56 6.24 -27.26
N PRO A 273 14.83 5.46 -28.07
CA PRO A 273 13.38 5.48 -28.04
C PRO A 273 12.86 5.03 -26.68
N MET A 274 12.14 5.90 -25.99
CA MET A 274 11.47 5.60 -24.72
C MET A 274 10.14 6.35 -24.63
N ALA A 275 9.30 6.00 -23.66
CA ALA A 275 8.06 6.71 -23.39
C ALA A 275 8.36 8.19 -23.06
N ALA A 276 7.51 9.09 -23.53
CA ALA A 276 7.69 10.53 -23.36
C ALA A 276 7.80 10.93 -21.88
N GLU A 277 7.02 10.27 -21.03
CA GLU A 277 6.96 10.47 -19.61
C GLU A 277 8.28 10.08 -18.93
N ASP A 278 8.83 8.91 -19.27
CA ASP A 278 10.12 8.44 -18.78
C ASP A 278 11.26 9.38 -19.21
N LYS A 279 11.19 9.91 -20.44
CA LYS A 279 12.19 10.86 -20.95
C LYS A 279 12.17 12.17 -20.19
N LEU A 280 11.00 12.72 -19.94
CA LEU A 280 10.83 13.91 -19.09
C LEU A 280 11.42 13.70 -17.69
N GLN A 281 11.08 12.58 -17.08
CA GLN A 281 11.53 12.25 -15.74
C GLN A 281 13.05 12.01 -15.70
N LEU A 282 13.61 11.33 -16.70
CA LEU A 282 15.05 11.13 -16.80
C LEU A 282 15.81 12.46 -16.92
N LEU A 283 15.34 13.40 -17.74
CA LEU A 283 15.94 14.72 -17.86
C LEU A 283 15.90 15.51 -16.56
N ARG A 284 14.80 15.41 -15.81
CA ARG A 284 14.67 15.98 -14.47
C ARG A 284 15.66 15.33 -13.50
N VAL A 285 15.78 14.00 -13.49
CA VAL A 285 16.70 13.25 -12.62
C VAL A 285 18.14 13.64 -12.91
N VAL A 286 18.51 13.79 -14.19
CA VAL A 286 19.86 14.22 -14.61
C VAL A 286 20.23 15.57 -13.98
N GLY A 287 19.30 16.52 -13.86
CA GLY A 287 19.51 17.80 -13.17
C GLY A 287 19.76 17.68 -11.66
N GLY A 288 19.50 16.54 -11.05
CA GLY A 288 19.77 16.27 -9.64
C GLY A 288 21.19 15.85 -9.32
N PHE A 289 22.06 15.65 -10.31
CA PHE A 289 23.44 15.22 -10.08
C PHE A 289 24.44 16.38 -9.93
N SER A 290 25.58 16.09 -9.27
CA SER A 290 26.60 17.08 -8.90
C SER A 290 27.68 17.32 -9.98
N ALA A 291 27.53 16.82 -11.20
CA ALA A 291 28.49 17.05 -12.28
C ALA A 291 28.07 18.23 -13.19
N PRO A 292 28.37 19.46 -12.82
CA PRO A 292 27.52 20.59 -13.20
C PRO A 292 27.73 21.15 -14.62
N ALA A 293 28.95 21.22 -15.12
CA ALA A 293 29.18 21.89 -16.41
C ALA A 293 28.72 20.99 -17.58
N ALA A 294 29.13 19.73 -17.59
CA ALA A 294 28.81 18.80 -18.68
C ALA A 294 27.29 18.53 -18.77
N ILE A 295 26.60 18.40 -17.64
CA ILE A 295 25.14 18.20 -17.60
C ILE A 295 24.42 19.45 -18.07
N ALA A 296 24.78 20.63 -17.57
CA ALA A 296 24.17 21.89 -17.96
C ALA A 296 24.34 22.16 -19.47
N ASP A 297 25.51 22.00 -20.00
CA ASP A 297 25.78 22.20 -21.43
C ASP A 297 25.03 21.19 -22.30
N TYR A 298 24.90 19.96 -21.85
CA TYR A 298 24.09 18.95 -22.53
C TYR A 298 22.59 19.33 -22.51
N LEU A 299 22.02 19.71 -21.35
CA LEU A 299 20.62 20.11 -21.27
C LEU A 299 20.33 21.32 -22.17
N PHE A 300 21.25 22.30 -22.25
CA PHE A 300 21.07 23.41 -23.17
C PHE A 300 21.19 22.99 -24.65
N SER A 301 22.00 21.99 -24.98
CA SER A 301 22.08 21.49 -26.38
C SER A 301 20.79 20.82 -26.86
N LEU A 302 19.93 20.42 -25.96
CA LEU A 302 18.62 19.81 -26.28
C LEU A 302 17.61 20.85 -26.82
N PHE A 303 17.84 22.15 -26.61
CA PHE A 303 16.98 23.20 -27.16
C PHE A 303 17.14 23.35 -28.69
N ASP A 304 18.22 22.84 -29.26
CA ASP A 304 18.41 22.81 -30.70
C ASP A 304 17.57 21.69 -31.37
N GLN A 305 17.00 20.78 -30.60
CA GLN A 305 16.12 19.73 -31.10
C GLN A 305 14.68 20.26 -31.28
N ASN A 306 14.00 19.78 -32.32
CA ASN A 306 12.61 20.15 -32.58
C ASN A 306 11.65 19.17 -31.89
N ASP A 307 11.89 18.89 -30.58
CA ASP A 307 11.05 18.03 -29.73
C ASP A 307 10.66 18.81 -28.47
N ARG A 308 9.37 19.14 -28.39
CA ARG A 308 8.82 19.93 -27.29
C ARG A 308 9.01 19.25 -25.95
N LEU A 309 8.78 17.93 -25.85
CA LEU A 309 8.88 17.21 -24.60
C LEU A 309 10.32 17.15 -24.10
N VAL A 310 11.27 16.98 -25.00
CA VAL A 310 12.70 17.03 -24.66
C VAL A 310 13.08 18.41 -24.12
N LYS A 311 12.58 19.49 -24.73
CA LYS A 311 12.82 20.86 -24.22
C LYS A 311 12.23 21.09 -22.85
N LEU A 312 10.97 20.66 -22.63
CA LEU A 312 10.31 20.76 -21.31
C LEU A 312 11.08 19.97 -20.24
N GLY A 313 11.51 18.75 -20.55
CA GLY A 313 12.35 17.97 -19.65
C GLY A 313 13.70 18.61 -19.36
N ALA A 314 14.34 19.23 -20.37
CA ALA A 314 15.58 19.98 -20.17
C ALA A 314 15.39 21.19 -19.24
N ILE A 315 14.26 21.91 -19.35
CA ILE A 315 13.90 23.00 -18.44
C ILE A 315 13.81 22.49 -17.00
N GLU A 316 13.11 21.38 -16.77
CA GLU A 316 12.98 20.79 -15.44
C GLU A 316 14.35 20.32 -14.88
N GLY A 317 15.21 19.77 -15.72
CA GLY A 317 16.58 19.43 -15.36
C GLY A 317 17.41 20.66 -14.97
N ILE A 318 17.29 21.75 -15.71
CA ILE A 318 17.99 23.02 -15.42
C ILE A 318 17.45 23.65 -14.12
N LYS A 319 16.13 23.64 -13.89
CA LYS A 319 15.53 24.05 -12.62
C LYS A 319 16.12 23.25 -11.45
N ARG A 320 16.20 21.95 -11.60
CA ARG A 320 16.73 21.07 -10.54
C ARG A 320 18.23 21.27 -10.28
N LEU A 321 19.01 21.70 -11.28
CA LEU A 321 20.38 22.17 -11.07
C LEU A 321 20.46 23.40 -10.14
N GLY A 322 19.39 24.20 -10.04
CA GLY A 322 19.18 25.26 -9.07
C GLY A 322 20.29 26.31 -9.03
N ARG A 323 20.85 26.68 -10.20
CA ARG A 323 21.91 27.66 -10.34
C ARG A 323 21.36 28.92 -10.97
N PRO A 324 21.43 30.08 -10.28
CA PRO A 324 20.88 31.33 -10.81
C PRO A 324 21.43 31.71 -12.19
N GLU A 325 22.72 31.46 -12.45
CA GLU A 325 23.37 31.75 -13.74
C GLU A 325 22.80 30.90 -14.90
N LEU A 326 22.35 29.65 -14.60
CA LEU A 326 21.72 28.78 -15.60
C LEU A 326 20.29 29.22 -15.88
N LEU A 327 19.56 29.64 -14.85
CA LEU A 327 18.20 30.18 -15.00
C LEU A 327 18.23 31.48 -15.80
N ALA A 328 19.22 32.36 -15.57
CA ALA A 328 19.40 33.56 -16.35
C ALA A 328 19.74 33.25 -17.83
N ARG A 329 20.59 32.22 -18.08
CA ARG A 329 20.88 31.75 -19.45
C ARG A 329 19.63 31.19 -20.13
N LEU A 330 18.73 30.51 -19.39
CA LEU A 330 17.50 29.96 -19.91
C LEU A 330 16.55 31.06 -20.40
N GLN A 331 16.47 32.21 -19.71
CA GLN A 331 15.68 33.36 -20.17
C GLN A 331 16.07 33.92 -21.53
N TYR A 332 17.34 33.82 -21.92
CA TYR A 332 17.76 34.19 -23.25
C TYR A 332 17.08 33.34 -24.34
N TRP A 333 16.83 32.06 -24.09
CA TRP A 333 16.15 31.17 -25.02
C TRP A 333 14.65 31.46 -25.14
N ARG A 334 14.01 32.06 -24.13
CA ARG A 334 12.58 32.41 -24.15
C ARG A 334 12.20 33.31 -25.35
N SER A 335 13.03 34.27 -25.67
CA SER A 335 12.77 35.20 -26.77
C SER A 335 12.97 34.60 -28.15
N ALA A 336 13.72 33.51 -28.26
CA ALA A 336 14.00 32.77 -29.49
C ALA A 336 13.08 31.54 -29.67
N GLU A 337 12.32 31.13 -28.61
CA GLU A 337 11.49 29.94 -28.64
C GLU A 337 10.16 30.21 -29.36
N VAL A 338 9.84 29.31 -30.29
CA VAL A 338 8.63 29.39 -31.13
C VAL A 338 7.45 28.64 -30.50
N ASP A 339 7.73 27.60 -29.66
CA ASP A 339 6.69 26.83 -28.99
C ASP A 339 6.18 27.60 -27.75
N PRO A 340 4.84 27.91 -27.68
CA PRO A 340 4.29 28.70 -26.59
C PRO A 340 4.42 28.02 -25.22
N GLU A 341 4.25 26.69 -25.15
CA GLU A 341 4.32 25.95 -23.89
C GLU A 341 5.75 25.94 -23.34
N VAL A 342 6.74 25.79 -24.21
CA VAL A 342 8.16 25.86 -23.84
C VAL A 342 8.53 27.28 -23.37
N ALA A 343 8.05 28.31 -24.08
CA ALA A 343 8.27 29.70 -23.70
C ALA A 343 7.60 30.06 -22.35
N GLU A 344 6.42 29.53 -22.07
CA GLU A 344 5.74 29.66 -20.80
C GLU A 344 6.52 28.97 -19.66
N ALA A 345 6.94 27.71 -19.85
CA ALA A 345 7.73 26.94 -18.88
C ALA A 345 9.06 27.62 -18.53
N ILE A 346 9.71 28.29 -19.51
CA ILE A 346 10.89 29.12 -19.25
C ILE A 346 10.51 30.34 -18.38
N GLY A 347 9.36 30.97 -18.67
CA GLY A 347 8.86 32.12 -17.91
C GLY A 347 8.58 31.81 -16.44
N GLU A 348 8.06 30.64 -16.14
CA GLU A 348 7.80 30.21 -14.76
C GLU A 348 9.07 30.06 -13.91
N CYS A 349 10.24 29.89 -14.57
CA CYS A 349 11.50 29.81 -13.86
C CYS A 349 11.93 31.12 -13.17
N GLU A 350 11.31 32.27 -13.50
CA GLU A 350 11.58 33.56 -12.86
C GLU A 350 11.03 33.61 -11.42
N ASN A 351 10.00 32.82 -11.12
CA ASN A 351 9.29 32.87 -9.83
C ASN A 351 9.77 31.78 -8.86
N THR A 352 10.81 31.02 -9.20
CA THR A 352 11.33 29.98 -8.30
C THR A 352 12.38 30.63 -7.37
N PRO A 353 12.17 30.63 -6.03
CA PRO A 353 13.03 31.30 -5.06
C PRO A 353 14.42 30.68 -4.97
#